data_4a2b5b277887804d7c6f2d42be9c42d1
#
_entry.id   4a2b5b277887804d7c6f2d42be9c42d1
#
_cell.length_a   1.000
_cell.length_b   1.000
_cell.length_c   1.000
_cell.angle_alpha   90.00
_cell.angle_beta   90.00
_cell.angle_gamma   90.00
#
_symmetry.space_group_name_H-M   'P 1'
#
loop_
_entity.id
_entity.type
_entity.pdbx_description
1 polymer ?
#
loop_
_entity_poly.entity_id
_entity_poly.type
_entity_poly.pdbx_seq_one_letter_code
_entity_poly.pdbx_strand_id
1 'polypeptide(L)'
;MDEAYSGQKLKSELEDKESETFFAVENQKALGVLKINTGNAETESGFQNSLEIQRIYVLKESKGLGIGTAFMNLAEKKARELGVSFIWLGVWEKNFPAQKFYTDKGFRKFSGHTFVVGDDVQTDFLMRKELS
;
A
#
# COMPACT_ATOMS: atom_id res chain seq x y z
N MET A 1 12.72 -3.66 10.83
CA MET A 1 13.10 -4.61 9.79
C MET A 1 12.54 -5.97 10.10
N ASP A 2 12.02 -6.64 9.14
CA ASP A 2 11.40 -7.93 9.36
C ASP A 2 12.36 -9.05 9.04
N GLU A 3 12.82 -9.75 10.07
CA GLU A 3 13.80 -10.82 9.94
C GLU A 3 13.25 -12.00 9.14
N ALA A 4 11.95 -12.23 9.22
CA ALA A 4 11.34 -13.34 8.52
C ALA A 4 11.43 -13.22 7.01
N TYR A 5 11.74 -12.02 6.52
CA TYR A 5 11.80 -11.77 5.10
C TYR A 5 13.21 -11.78 4.54
N SER A 6 14.21 -12.14 5.33
CA SER A 6 15.61 -11.97 4.96
C SER A 6 15.94 -12.92 3.85
N GLY A 7 15.72 -13.66 3.22
CA GLY A 7 16.11 -14.48 2.07
C GLY A 7 15.39 -14.17 0.78
N GLN A 8 14.40 -13.30 0.82
CA GLN A 8 13.64 -12.92 -0.38
C GLN A 8 14.20 -11.64 -0.97
N LYS A 9 13.75 -11.31 -2.16
CA LYS A 9 14.18 -10.11 -2.86
C LYS A 9 12.98 -9.23 -3.21
N LEU A 10 13.18 -7.93 -3.06
CA LEU A 10 12.21 -6.96 -3.55
C LEU A 10 12.69 -6.46 -4.90
N LYS A 11 11.87 -6.66 -5.93
CA LYS A 11 12.16 -6.19 -7.27
C LYS A 11 11.18 -5.10 -7.63
N SER A 12 11.63 -4.08 -8.36
CA SER A 12 10.75 -3.00 -8.75
C SER A 12 10.60 -2.93 -10.26
N GLU A 13 9.45 -2.42 -10.67
CA GLU A 13 9.19 -2.02 -12.04
C GLU A 13 8.71 -0.58 -12.00
N LEU A 14 9.36 0.27 -12.77
CA LEU A 14 8.97 1.67 -12.86
C LEU A 14 8.06 1.83 -14.06
N GLU A 15 6.76 2.02 -13.81
CA GLU A 15 5.78 2.15 -14.89
C GLU A 15 5.83 3.53 -15.51
N ASP A 16 6.06 4.56 -14.70
CA ASP A 16 6.34 5.91 -15.13
C ASP A 16 7.03 6.64 -13.97
N LYS A 17 7.25 7.95 -14.10
CA LYS A 17 7.95 8.70 -13.07
C LYS A 17 7.22 8.74 -11.74
N GLU A 18 5.90 8.55 -11.76
CA GLU A 18 5.06 8.74 -10.59
C GLU A 18 4.40 7.45 -10.13
N SER A 19 4.76 6.32 -10.69
CA SER A 19 4.19 5.03 -10.32
C SER A 19 5.26 3.96 -10.33
N GLU A 20 5.37 3.22 -9.24
CA GLU A 20 6.37 2.16 -9.14
C GLU A 20 5.74 0.93 -8.49
N THR A 21 6.03 -0.24 -9.06
CA THR A 21 5.54 -1.51 -8.55
C THR A 21 6.70 -2.34 -8.04
N PHE A 22 6.55 -2.90 -6.84
CA PHE A 22 7.55 -3.77 -6.22
C PHE A 22 6.96 -5.15 -6.04
N PHE A 23 7.80 -6.17 -6.21
CA PHE A 23 7.39 -7.56 -6.01
C PHE A 23 8.28 -8.19 -4.94
N ALA A 24 7.65 -8.95 -4.04
CA ALA A 24 8.39 -9.82 -3.14
C ALA A 24 8.60 -11.15 -3.88
N VAL A 25 9.85 -11.55 -4.08
CA VAL A 25 10.16 -12.68 -4.95
C VAL A 25 11.02 -13.69 -4.20
N GLU A 26 10.67 -14.97 -4.34
CA GLU A 26 11.46 -16.07 -3.81
C GLU A 26 11.47 -17.19 -4.86
N ASN A 27 12.66 -17.65 -5.24
CA ASN A 27 12.81 -18.73 -6.23
C ASN A 27 12.05 -18.41 -7.52
N GLN A 28 12.13 -17.16 -7.99
CA GLN A 28 11.50 -16.67 -9.20
C GLN A 28 9.98 -16.63 -9.13
N LYS A 29 9.40 -16.84 -7.96
CA LYS A 29 7.95 -16.74 -7.75
C LYS A 29 7.62 -15.46 -7.00
N ALA A 30 6.65 -14.71 -7.51
CA ALA A 30 6.16 -13.51 -6.84
C ALA A 30 5.25 -13.91 -5.69
N LEU A 31 5.59 -13.47 -4.48
CA LEU A 31 4.83 -13.76 -3.27
C LEU A 31 3.91 -12.62 -2.87
N GLY A 32 4.11 -11.45 -3.43
CA GLY A 32 3.29 -10.29 -3.13
C GLY A 32 3.65 -9.13 -4.02
N VAL A 33 2.83 -8.08 -3.96
CA VAL A 33 3.02 -6.90 -4.80
C VAL A 33 2.67 -5.65 -4.00
N LEU A 34 3.46 -4.60 -4.23
CA LEU A 34 3.20 -3.26 -3.70
C LEU A 34 3.26 -2.29 -4.86
N LYS A 35 2.19 -1.53 -5.07
CA LYS A 35 2.19 -0.46 -6.07
C LYS A 35 1.97 0.87 -5.38
N ILE A 36 2.87 1.82 -5.63
CA ILE A 36 2.79 3.16 -5.06
C ILE A 36 2.72 4.19 -6.18
N ASN A 37 2.00 5.26 -5.93
CA ASN A 37 1.82 6.36 -6.88
C ASN A 37 2.08 7.68 -6.18
N THR A 38 2.54 8.66 -6.96
CA THR A 38 2.68 10.04 -6.51
C THR A 38 2.17 10.95 -7.61
N GLY A 39 1.88 12.20 -7.25
CA GLY A 39 1.50 13.20 -8.25
C GLY A 39 0.29 12.80 -9.07
N ASN A 40 0.41 12.92 -10.38
CA ASN A 40 -0.70 12.65 -11.29
C ASN A 40 -1.04 11.19 -11.44
N ALA A 41 -0.20 10.29 -10.97
CA ALA A 41 -0.50 8.85 -11.00
C ALA A 41 -1.42 8.42 -9.87
N GLU A 42 -1.64 9.27 -8.86
CA GLU A 42 -2.54 8.91 -7.77
C GLU A 42 -3.97 8.80 -8.28
N THR A 43 -4.71 7.85 -7.71
CA THR A 43 -6.05 7.52 -8.20
C THR A 43 -7.11 8.49 -7.72
N GLU A 44 -6.81 9.33 -6.72
CA GLU A 44 -7.70 10.38 -6.24
C GLU A 44 -7.04 11.72 -6.49
N SER A 45 -7.80 12.68 -6.97
CA SER A 45 -7.30 14.04 -7.14
C SER A 45 -7.50 14.83 -5.84
N GLY A 46 -6.72 15.88 -5.66
CA GLY A 46 -6.88 16.77 -4.53
C GLY A 46 -5.99 16.46 -3.35
N PHE A 47 -5.27 15.35 -3.36
CA PHE A 47 -4.28 15.05 -2.32
C PHE A 47 -2.92 15.50 -2.82
N GLN A 48 -2.39 16.53 -2.19
CA GLN A 48 -1.10 17.08 -2.58
C GLN A 48 -0.04 16.67 -1.58
N ASN A 49 1.18 16.52 -2.07
CA ASN A 49 2.32 16.21 -1.24
C ASN A 49 2.14 14.89 -0.49
N SER A 50 1.69 13.88 -1.23
CA SER A 50 1.35 12.59 -0.65
C SER A 50 1.87 11.46 -1.51
N LEU A 51 1.85 10.24 -0.94
CA LEU A 51 2.14 9.01 -1.65
C LEU A 51 0.96 8.07 -1.44
N GLU A 52 0.46 7.51 -2.52
CA GLU A 52 -0.63 6.55 -2.48
C GLU A 52 -0.07 5.13 -2.50
N ILE A 53 -0.59 4.26 -1.63
CA ILE A 53 -0.43 2.82 -1.78
C ILE A 53 -1.66 2.35 -2.54
N GLN A 54 -1.51 2.15 -3.87
CA GLN A 54 -2.63 1.74 -4.69
C GLN A 54 -2.93 0.25 -4.51
N ARG A 55 -1.89 -0.54 -4.31
CA ARG A 55 -2.06 -1.99 -4.17
C ARG A 55 -1.02 -2.53 -3.19
N ILE A 56 -1.48 -3.33 -2.26
CA ILE A 56 -0.60 -4.11 -1.40
C ILE A 56 -1.27 -5.47 -1.23
N TYR A 57 -0.58 -6.52 -1.66
CA TYR A 57 -1.14 -7.86 -1.66
C TYR A 57 -0.06 -8.87 -1.37
N VAL A 58 -0.39 -9.87 -0.56
CA VAL A 58 0.51 -10.98 -0.23
C VAL A 58 -0.27 -12.26 -0.46
N LEU A 59 0.35 -13.22 -1.14
CA LEU A 59 -0.29 -14.52 -1.34
C LEU A 59 -0.67 -15.13 0.01
N LYS A 60 -1.81 -15.82 0.02
CA LYS A 60 -2.33 -16.38 1.26
C LYS A 60 -1.32 -17.31 1.93
N GLU A 61 -0.66 -18.15 1.15
CA GLU A 61 0.31 -19.10 1.70
C GLU A 61 1.60 -18.41 2.16
N SER A 62 1.81 -17.15 1.79
CA SER A 62 3.00 -16.40 2.18
C SER A 62 2.74 -15.42 3.30
N LYS A 63 1.52 -15.35 3.81
CA LYS A 63 1.23 -14.49 4.95
C LYS A 63 1.93 -15.03 6.19
N GLY A 64 2.31 -14.11 7.07
CA GLY A 64 3.06 -14.49 8.26
C GLY A 64 4.56 -14.49 8.06
N LEU A 65 5.04 -14.22 6.85
CA LEU A 65 6.48 -14.12 6.57
C LEU A 65 7.00 -12.68 6.71
N GLY A 66 6.13 -11.74 7.05
CA GLY A 66 6.55 -10.36 7.23
C GLY A 66 6.62 -9.54 5.95
N ILE A 67 6.07 -10.06 4.85
CA ILE A 67 6.11 -9.36 3.56
C ILE A 67 5.32 -8.05 3.61
N GLY A 68 4.12 -8.09 4.20
CA GLY A 68 3.31 -6.89 4.33
C GLY A 68 4.01 -5.79 5.11
N THR A 69 4.66 -6.16 6.20
CA THR A 69 5.43 -5.21 7.00
C THR A 69 6.62 -4.65 6.20
N ALA A 70 7.31 -5.52 5.44
CA ALA A 70 8.41 -5.07 4.59
C ALA A 70 7.91 -4.08 3.53
N PHE A 71 6.75 -4.34 2.93
CA PHE A 71 6.15 -3.42 1.98
C PHE A 71 5.81 -2.07 2.62
N MET A 72 5.24 -2.09 3.83
CA MET A 72 4.91 -0.83 4.52
C MET A 72 6.17 -0.04 4.84
N ASN A 73 7.22 -0.72 5.29
CA ASN A 73 8.50 -0.06 5.56
C ASN A 73 9.08 0.54 4.28
N LEU A 74 8.97 -0.16 3.17
CA LEU A 74 9.47 0.34 1.89
C LEU A 74 8.67 1.57 1.43
N ALA A 75 7.35 1.51 1.54
CA ALA A 75 6.51 2.65 1.17
C ALA A 75 6.85 3.88 2.02
N GLU A 76 7.04 3.69 3.32
CA GLU A 76 7.39 4.80 4.20
C GLU A 76 8.77 5.35 3.86
N LYS A 77 9.73 4.48 3.57
CA LYS A 77 11.06 4.93 3.16
C LYS A 77 10.98 5.78 1.89
N LYS A 78 10.24 5.31 0.90
CA LYS A 78 10.07 6.06 -0.35
C LYS A 78 9.39 7.40 -0.11
N ALA A 79 8.36 7.42 0.72
CA ALA A 79 7.65 8.65 1.04
C ALA A 79 8.57 9.67 1.71
N ARG A 80 9.40 9.22 2.64
CA ARG A 80 10.35 10.12 3.32
C ARG A 80 11.42 10.62 2.36
N GLU A 81 11.90 9.75 1.46
CA GLU A 81 12.88 10.16 0.45
C GLU A 81 12.31 11.22 -0.49
N LEU A 82 11.03 11.12 -0.80
CA LEU A 82 10.37 12.10 -1.67
C LEU A 82 9.92 13.34 -0.93
N GLY A 83 9.97 13.33 0.41
CA GLY A 83 9.60 14.49 1.20
C GLY A 83 8.11 14.76 1.26
N VAL A 84 7.27 13.74 0.98
CA VAL A 84 5.82 13.93 1.06
C VAL A 84 5.36 13.97 2.51
N SER A 85 4.17 14.53 2.74
CA SER A 85 3.67 14.77 4.08
C SER A 85 2.92 13.59 4.66
N PHE A 86 2.33 12.75 3.82
CA PHE A 86 1.58 11.61 4.32
C PHE A 86 1.46 10.52 3.26
N ILE A 87 1.12 9.32 3.71
CA ILE A 87 0.82 8.17 2.87
C ILE A 87 -0.67 7.89 3.03
N TRP A 88 -1.35 7.55 1.93
CA TRP A 88 -2.77 7.21 1.99
C TRP A 88 -3.07 5.98 1.16
N LEU A 89 -4.22 5.36 1.45
CA LEU A 89 -4.68 4.17 0.75
C LEU A 89 -6.19 4.05 0.87
N GLY A 90 -6.76 3.21 0.02
CA GLY A 90 -8.17 2.85 0.11
C GLY A 90 -8.28 1.40 0.57
N VAL A 91 -9.29 1.11 1.37
CA VAL A 91 -9.55 -0.26 1.84
C VAL A 91 -11.06 -0.48 1.91
N TRP A 92 -11.50 -1.65 1.44
CA TRP A 92 -12.92 -2.01 1.47
C TRP A 92 -13.41 -1.99 2.92
N GLU A 93 -14.62 -1.43 3.12
CA GLU A 93 -15.17 -1.25 4.48
C GLU A 93 -15.35 -2.56 5.23
N LYS A 94 -15.46 -3.68 4.51
CA LYS A 94 -15.65 -5.00 5.13
C LYS A 94 -14.36 -5.81 5.23
N ASN A 95 -13.24 -5.24 4.81
CA ASN A 95 -11.95 -5.92 4.92
C ASN A 95 -11.33 -5.61 6.28
N PHE A 96 -11.88 -6.24 7.32
CA PHE A 96 -11.46 -5.96 8.69
C PHE A 96 -10.00 -6.32 8.98
N PRO A 97 -9.47 -7.44 8.48
CA PRO A 97 -8.06 -7.75 8.73
C PRO A 97 -7.12 -6.69 8.15
N ALA A 98 -7.43 -6.19 6.95
CA ALA A 98 -6.60 -5.15 6.34
C ALA A 98 -6.69 -3.85 7.14
N GLN A 99 -7.89 -3.48 7.55
CA GLN A 99 -8.07 -2.26 8.35
C GLN A 99 -7.27 -2.34 9.66
N LYS A 100 -7.28 -3.50 10.30
CA LYS A 100 -6.49 -3.69 11.53
C LYS A 100 -5.01 -3.58 11.23
N PHE A 101 -4.56 -4.20 10.15
CA PHE A 101 -3.15 -4.14 9.76
C PHE A 101 -2.71 -2.69 9.55
N TYR A 102 -3.49 -1.91 8.80
CA TYR A 102 -3.14 -0.52 8.55
C TYR A 102 -3.21 0.32 9.81
N THR A 103 -4.21 0.10 10.65
CA THR A 103 -4.32 0.81 11.92
C THR A 103 -3.11 0.52 12.80
N ASP A 104 -2.70 -0.74 12.87
CA ASP A 104 -1.51 -1.13 13.63
C ASP A 104 -0.24 -0.47 13.09
N LYS A 105 -0.21 -0.12 11.81
CA LYS A 105 0.93 0.55 11.19
C LYS A 105 0.84 2.08 11.29
N GLY A 106 -0.18 2.60 11.94
CA GLY A 106 -0.28 4.04 12.18
C GLY A 106 -1.22 4.79 11.24
N PHE A 107 -1.97 4.07 10.43
CA PHE A 107 -2.95 4.70 9.54
C PHE A 107 -4.25 4.96 10.29
N ARG A 108 -4.95 6.02 9.87
CA ARG A 108 -6.24 6.38 10.45
C ARG A 108 -7.22 6.68 9.32
N LYS A 109 -8.47 6.25 9.51
CA LYS A 109 -9.52 6.56 8.56
C LYS A 109 -9.78 8.07 8.57
N PHE A 110 -9.89 8.67 7.39
CA PHE A 110 -10.18 10.10 7.29
C PHE A 110 -11.30 10.40 6.30
N SER A 111 -11.68 9.45 5.46
CA SER A 111 -12.74 9.67 4.47
C SER A 111 -13.28 8.34 3.99
N GLY A 112 -14.28 8.39 3.13
CA GLY A 112 -14.84 7.23 2.48
C GLY A 112 -15.21 7.55 1.06
N HIS A 113 -15.23 6.52 0.21
CA HIS A 113 -15.56 6.66 -1.20
C HIS A 113 -16.54 5.55 -1.54
N THR A 114 -17.73 5.92 -1.98
CA THR A 114 -18.78 4.96 -2.34
C THR A 114 -18.83 4.81 -3.85
N PHE A 115 -18.95 3.57 -4.31
CA PHE A 115 -19.06 3.28 -5.73
C PHE A 115 -20.03 2.12 -5.93
N VAL A 116 -20.52 1.99 -7.17
CA VAL A 116 -21.51 0.97 -7.52
C VAL A 116 -20.86 -0.06 -8.42
N VAL A 117 -21.02 -1.34 -8.04
CA VAL A 117 -20.53 -2.47 -8.82
C VAL A 117 -21.75 -3.33 -9.11
N GLY A 118 -22.26 -3.28 -10.36
CA GLY A 118 -23.52 -3.93 -10.70
C GLY A 118 -24.66 -3.31 -9.90
N ASP A 119 -25.35 -4.12 -9.12
CA ASP A 119 -26.44 -3.64 -8.25
C ASP A 119 -25.97 -3.37 -6.83
N ASP A 120 -24.67 -3.57 -6.53
CA ASP A 120 -24.15 -3.40 -5.19
C ASP A 120 -23.54 -2.03 -5.01
N VAL A 121 -23.83 -1.45 -3.85
CA VAL A 121 -23.16 -0.21 -3.42
C VAL A 121 -22.06 -0.62 -2.47
N GLN A 122 -20.83 -0.24 -2.80
CA GLN A 122 -19.66 -0.57 -2.00
C GLN A 122 -18.97 0.70 -1.53
N THR A 123 -18.36 0.62 -0.37
CA THR A 123 -17.64 1.77 0.20
C THR A 123 -16.21 1.34 0.52
N ASP A 124 -15.27 2.15 0.07
CA ASP A 124 -13.89 2.05 0.52
C ASP A 124 -13.63 3.15 1.53
N PHE A 125 -12.95 2.79 2.60
CA PHE A 125 -12.45 3.78 3.54
C PHE A 125 -11.11 4.29 3.04
N LEU A 126 -10.90 5.59 3.12
CA LEU A 126 -9.60 6.17 2.85
C LEU A 126 -8.89 6.37 4.18
N MET A 127 -7.69 5.82 4.27
CA MET A 127 -6.87 5.90 5.48
C MET A 127 -5.56 6.59 5.16
N ARG A 128 -5.00 7.28 6.13
CA ARG A 128 -3.74 7.98 5.92
C ARG A 128 -2.85 7.89 7.15
N LYS A 129 -1.56 7.99 6.90
CA LYS A 129 -0.55 8.05 7.94
C LYS A 129 0.26 9.32 7.74
N GLU A 130 0.27 10.20 8.73
CA GLU A 130 1.07 11.41 8.68
C GLU A 130 2.53 11.05 8.90
N LEU A 131 3.40 11.72 8.15
CA LEU A 131 4.84 11.60 8.31
C LEU A 131 5.36 12.85 9.00
N SER A 132 6.05 12.67 10.07
CA SER A 132 6.59 13.81 10.83
C SER A 132 8.00 14.18 10.37
#